data_085f40831e75981f84ac596f5c5d1f80
#
_entry.id   085f40831e75981f84ac596f5c5d1f80
#
_cell.length_a   1.000
_cell.length_b   1.000
_cell.length_c   1.000
_cell.angle_alpha   90.00
_cell.angle_beta   90.00
_cell.angle_gamma   90.00
#
_symmetry.space_group_name_H-M   'P 1'
#
loop_
_entity.id
_entity.type
_entity.pdbx_description
1 polymer ?
#
loop_
_entity_poly.entity_id
_entity_poly.type
_entity_poly.pdbx_seq_one_letter_code
_entity_poly.pdbx_strand_id
1 'polypeptide(L)'
;VLDPGHFHASLLQKDTLTDVSDTIRIYAPEGIAVNQYLESIDSYNQRAESPTTWKKQVYTGDDYLQKMLADHKGNVVVLAGNNQKKTRYIMESIKARYHVLADKPLAINPQDFKLLTEAYQLAKEKNLLLYDLMTERYDILNIIEKELLHQTELFGDLQKGSPDNPSVIMESVHHFFKTVSGKPLIRPAWYYDVEQQGEGIADVTTHLIDLINWQCFPDETIHYQSDVTVNAAKHWPTPITLAEFSQSTQVDSFPAYLNRYIKNDVLEVMANGSLNYTVKGICIGMKVTWNYTPPTNRGDTFTSIKKGSKATLKIVQDEKNGFVKELYIQTEPDIDNRTFEAQLQKTVEQLQITYPFLSVKNKKNGTYLIDIPQEKRLGHEEHFSKVAKAFLHYVHNQDMPEWENENTLAKYYITTTAVEMAKKGNK
;
A
#
# COMPACT_ATOMS: atom_id res chain seq x y z
N VAL A 1 -3.78 -4.29 -19.95
CA VAL A 1 -4.50 -4.03 -18.70
C VAL A 1 -5.69 -4.97 -18.63
N LEU A 2 -5.85 -5.69 -17.53
CA LEU A 2 -6.91 -6.68 -17.36
C LEU A 2 -7.86 -6.23 -16.24
N ASP A 3 -9.15 -6.15 -16.53
CA ASP A 3 -10.26 -5.85 -15.59
C ASP A 3 -9.96 -4.63 -14.68
N PRO A 4 -9.69 -3.42 -15.26
CA PRO A 4 -9.37 -2.24 -14.48
C PRO A 4 -10.62 -1.76 -13.71
N GLY A 5 -10.62 -1.93 -12.40
CA GLY A 5 -11.76 -1.57 -11.53
C GLY A 5 -11.38 -0.63 -10.38
N HIS A 6 -10.10 -0.26 -10.30
CA HIS A 6 -9.57 0.68 -9.33
C HIS A 6 -8.83 1.81 -10.06
N PHE A 7 -8.93 3.04 -9.57
CA PHE A 7 -8.31 4.21 -10.23
C PHE A 7 -6.79 4.10 -10.37
N HIS A 8 -6.13 3.28 -9.55
CA HIS A 8 -4.70 2.99 -9.68
C HIS A 8 -4.32 2.41 -11.05
N ALA A 9 -5.24 1.72 -11.73
CA ALA A 9 -4.98 1.17 -13.06
C ALA A 9 -4.53 2.25 -14.06
N SER A 10 -5.16 3.43 -14.02
CA SER A 10 -4.84 4.53 -14.92
C SER A 10 -3.58 5.30 -14.49
N LEU A 11 -3.25 5.33 -13.19
CA LEU A 11 -2.09 6.07 -12.71
C LEU A 11 -0.76 5.55 -13.26
N LEU A 12 -0.68 4.28 -13.66
CA LEU A 12 0.49 3.72 -14.34
C LEU A 12 0.69 4.29 -15.75
N GLN A 13 -0.37 4.83 -16.37
CA GLN A 13 -0.34 5.47 -17.69
C GLN A 13 -0.43 7.00 -17.58
N LYS A 14 -0.39 7.56 -16.38
CA LYS A 14 -0.45 9.02 -16.19
C LYS A 14 0.69 9.75 -16.90
N ASP A 15 1.86 9.11 -16.96
CA ASP A 15 3.03 9.64 -17.63
C ASP A 15 3.46 8.74 -18.78
N THR A 16 4.16 9.31 -19.76
CA THR A 16 4.80 8.52 -20.81
C THR A 16 5.94 7.72 -20.22
N LEU A 17 5.93 6.41 -20.46
CA LEU A 17 6.99 5.50 -20.05
C LEU A 17 7.87 5.18 -21.27
N THR A 18 9.19 5.27 -21.11
CA THR A 18 10.15 4.80 -22.11
C THR A 18 10.12 3.28 -22.15
N ASP A 19 10.42 2.72 -23.32
CA ASP A 19 10.45 1.26 -23.57
C ASP A 19 9.12 0.52 -23.43
N VAL A 20 8.01 1.27 -23.39
CA VAL A 20 6.64 0.75 -23.39
C VAL A 20 5.95 1.13 -24.71
N SER A 21 5.24 0.17 -25.31
CA SER A 21 4.40 0.45 -26.48
C SER A 21 3.41 1.57 -26.19
N ASP A 22 3.22 2.47 -27.15
CA ASP A 22 2.19 3.53 -27.10
C ASP A 22 0.75 2.96 -27.15
N THR A 23 0.60 1.67 -27.34
CA THR A 23 -0.69 1.00 -27.47
C THR A 23 -0.99 0.19 -26.22
N ILE A 24 -1.99 0.64 -25.46
CA ILE A 24 -2.56 -0.07 -24.32
C ILE A 24 -3.64 -1.03 -24.83
N ARG A 25 -3.54 -2.30 -24.46
CA ARG A 25 -4.58 -3.29 -24.71
C ARG A 25 -5.37 -3.53 -23.44
N ILE A 26 -6.67 -3.34 -23.52
CA ILE A 26 -7.59 -3.39 -22.40
C ILE A 26 -8.54 -4.56 -22.62
N TYR A 27 -8.61 -5.48 -21.66
CA TYR A 27 -9.51 -6.62 -21.66
C TYR A 27 -10.33 -6.57 -20.37
N ALA A 28 -11.65 -6.40 -20.47
CA ALA A 28 -12.51 -6.19 -19.32
C ALA A 28 -13.95 -6.62 -19.60
N PRO A 29 -14.76 -6.86 -18.56
CA PRO A 29 -16.21 -6.90 -18.74
C PRO A 29 -16.73 -5.52 -19.12
N GLU A 30 -17.88 -5.46 -19.77
CA GLU A 30 -18.57 -4.18 -19.97
C GLU A 30 -19.01 -3.57 -18.62
N GLY A 31 -18.91 -2.25 -18.49
CA GLY A 31 -19.39 -1.59 -17.31
C GLY A 31 -18.71 -0.26 -16.98
N ILE A 32 -19.17 0.34 -15.88
CA ILE A 32 -18.72 1.66 -15.43
C ILE A 32 -17.21 1.69 -15.17
N ALA A 33 -16.65 0.62 -14.60
CA ALA A 33 -15.24 0.57 -14.22
C ALA A 33 -14.29 0.72 -15.42
N VAL A 34 -14.53 -0.03 -16.50
CA VAL A 34 -13.71 0.09 -17.72
C VAL A 34 -13.90 1.45 -18.40
N ASN A 35 -15.11 2.01 -18.37
CA ASN A 35 -15.38 3.34 -18.94
C ASN A 35 -14.62 4.42 -18.18
N GLN A 36 -14.65 4.42 -16.84
CA GLN A 36 -13.88 5.35 -16.02
C GLN A 36 -12.37 5.26 -16.26
N TYR A 37 -11.86 4.04 -16.45
CA TYR A 37 -10.46 3.85 -16.83
C TYR A 37 -10.16 4.50 -18.19
N LEU A 38 -10.99 4.26 -19.19
CA LEU A 38 -10.82 4.82 -20.55
C LEU A 38 -10.90 6.36 -20.55
N GLU A 39 -11.82 6.94 -19.78
CA GLU A 39 -11.94 8.40 -19.57
C GLU A 39 -10.68 8.98 -18.93
N SER A 40 -10.09 8.27 -17.97
CA SER A 40 -8.83 8.69 -17.33
C SER A 40 -7.70 8.74 -18.36
N ILE A 41 -7.57 7.74 -19.22
CA ILE A 41 -6.55 7.71 -20.28
C ILE A 41 -6.77 8.86 -21.28
N ASP A 42 -8.02 9.13 -21.66
CA ASP A 42 -8.35 10.28 -22.53
C ASP A 42 -7.98 11.61 -21.87
N SER A 43 -8.26 11.76 -20.58
CA SER A 43 -7.88 12.94 -19.81
C SER A 43 -6.36 13.16 -19.82
N TYR A 44 -5.55 12.10 -19.68
CA TYR A 44 -4.08 12.21 -19.76
C TYR A 44 -3.59 12.60 -21.16
N ASN A 45 -4.22 12.07 -22.21
CA ASN A 45 -3.89 12.42 -23.57
C ASN A 45 -4.27 13.87 -23.94
N GLN A 46 -5.30 14.43 -23.30
CA GLN A 46 -5.86 15.74 -23.63
C GLN A 46 -5.41 16.87 -22.71
N ARG A 47 -4.72 16.58 -21.61
CA ARG A 47 -4.29 17.59 -20.65
C ARG A 47 -3.32 18.58 -21.29
N ALA A 48 -3.35 19.82 -20.84
CA ALA A 48 -2.51 20.90 -21.39
C ALA A 48 -1.02 20.72 -21.04
N GLU A 49 -0.73 20.21 -19.85
CA GLU A 49 0.64 19.99 -19.38
C GLU A 49 1.02 18.51 -19.51
N SER A 50 2.15 18.25 -20.16
CA SER A 50 2.72 16.91 -20.35
C SER A 50 1.70 15.86 -20.87
N PRO A 51 0.99 16.14 -21.98
CA PRO A 51 0.01 15.20 -22.54
C PRO A 51 0.68 13.87 -22.92
N THR A 52 -0.05 12.78 -22.71
CA THR A 52 0.36 11.45 -23.19
C THR A 52 -0.18 11.19 -24.61
N THR A 53 0.25 10.10 -25.22
CA THR A 53 -0.16 9.72 -26.59
C THR A 53 -0.64 8.27 -26.66
N TRP A 54 -1.28 7.79 -25.60
CA TRP A 54 -1.73 6.41 -25.51
C TRP A 54 -2.81 6.08 -26.53
N LYS A 55 -2.56 5.04 -27.32
CA LYS A 55 -3.55 4.42 -28.21
C LYS A 55 -4.24 3.28 -27.46
N LYS A 56 -5.57 3.21 -27.55
CA LYS A 56 -6.36 2.20 -26.85
C LYS A 56 -6.87 1.13 -27.82
N GLN A 57 -6.61 -0.15 -27.50
CA GLN A 57 -7.25 -1.30 -28.12
C GLN A 57 -8.11 -1.98 -27.05
N VAL A 58 -9.41 -1.85 -27.15
CA VAL A 58 -10.36 -2.28 -26.13
C VAL A 58 -11.10 -3.51 -26.60
N TYR A 59 -11.14 -4.51 -25.75
CA TYR A 59 -12.04 -5.65 -25.85
C TYR A 59 -12.92 -5.70 -24.61
N THR A 60 -14.22 -5.66 -24.77
CA THR A 60 -15.21 -5.84 -23.70
C THR A 60 -16.08 -7.05 -24.00
N GLY A 61 -16.24 -7.93 -23.02
CA GLY A 61 -17.02 -9.16 -23.14
C GLY A 61 -16.81 -10.08 -21.95
N ASP A 62 -17.69 -11.04 -21.73
CA ASP A 62 -17.62 -11.96 -20.58
C ASP A 62 -16.40 -12.89 -20.64
N ASP A 63 -15.86 -13.13 -21.82
CA ASP A 63 -14.67 -13.95 -22.07
C ASP A 63 -13.35 -13.14 -22.11
N TYR A 64 -13.34 -11.91 -21.57
CA TYR A 64 -12.20 -10.99 -21.65
C TYR A 64 -10.86 -11.60 -21.21
N LEU A 65 -10.87 -12.47 -20.17
CA LEU A 65 -9.65 -13.16 -19.71
C LEU A 65 -9.17 -14.14 -20.80
N GLN A 66 -10.05 -15.00 -21.28
CA GLN A 66 -9.74 -15.99 -22.33
C GLN A 66 -9.25 -15.30 -23.60
N LYS A 67 -9.88 -14.18 -23.95
CA LYS A 67 -9.48 -13.36 -25.09
C LYS A 67 -8.08 -12.79 -24.93
N MET A 68 -7.74 -12.24 -23.74
CA MET A 68 -6.40 -11.77 -23.47
C MET A 68 -5.36 -12.89 -23.60
N LEU A 69 -5.64 -14.05 -23.00
CA LEU A 69 -4.76 -15.22 -23.05
C LEU A 69 -4.57 -15.74 -24.47
N ALA A 70 -5.63 -15.80 -25.28
CA ALA A 70 -5.59 -16.25 -26.66
C ALA A 70 -4.87 -15.26 -27.60
N ASP A 71 -5.12 -13.96 -27.45
CA ASP A 71 -4.46 -12.92 -28.25
C ASP A 71 -2.96 -12.87 -28.00
N HIS A 72 -2.55 -13.12 -26.79
CA HIS A 72 -1.15 -13.14 -26.30
C HIS A 72 -0.33 -11.95 -26.85
N LYS A 73 -0.86 -10.73 -26.70
CA LYS A 73 -0.25 -9.49 -27.19
C LYS A 73 0.39 -8.70 -26.04
N GLY A 74 1.66 -8.34 -26.23
CA GLY A 74 2.48 -7.72 -25.20
C GLY A 74 3.13 -8.76 -24.29
N ASN A 75 3.88 -8.29 -23.29
CA ASN A 75 4.63 -9.13 -22.35
C ASN A 75 4.36 -8.81 -20.88
N VAL A 76 3.59 -7.77 -20.60
CA VAL A 76 3.24 -7.34 -19.24
C VAL A 76 1.73 -7.26 -19.09
N VAL A 77 1.20 -7.83 -18.01
CA VAL A 77 -0.20 -7.63 -17.56
C VAL A 77 -0.21 -6.72 -16.35
N VAL A 78 -1.03 -5.67 -16.42
CA VAL A 78 -1.30 -4.76 -15.29
C VAL A 78 -2.64 -5.13 -14.69
N LEU A 79 -2.67 -5.31 -13.36
CA LEU A 79 -3.84 -5.68 -12.57
C LEU A 79 -4.10 -4.63 -11.49
N ALA A 80 -5.19 -3.89 -11.60
CA ALA A 80 -5.67 -2.98 -10.55
C ALA A 80 -7.20 -2.92 -10.59
N GLY A 81 -7.85 -3.79 -9.86
CA GLY A 81 -9.30 -3.94 -9.87
C GLY A 81 -9.78 -4.81 -8.72
N ASN A 82 -10.85 -5.55 -8.94
CA ASN A 82 -11.47 -6.41 -7.94
C ASN A 82 -10.48 -7.44 -7.36
N ASN A 83 -10.30 -7.42 -6.04
CA ASN A 83 -9.28 -8.21 -5.38
C ASN A 83 -9.63 -9.70 -5.29
N GLN A 84 -10.92 -10.05 -5.27
CA GLN A 84 -11.37 -11.44 -5.27
C GLN A 84 -10.87 -12.23 -6.50
N LYS A 85 -10.77 -11.56 -7.64
CA LYS A 85 -10.36 -12.19 -8.90
C LYS A 85 -8.83 -12.14 -9.11
N LYS A 86 -8.16 -11.25 -8.40
CA LYS A 86 -6.78 -10.82 -8.71
C LYS A 86 -5.78 -11.97 -8.68
N THR A 87 -5.78 -12.79 -7.63
CA THR A 87 -4.81 -13.89 -7.51
C THR A 87 -4.97 -14.91 -8.64
N ARG A 88 -6.21 -15.18 -9.07
CA ARG A 88 -6.48 -16.01 -10.24
C ARG A 88 -5.93 -15.36 -11.51
N TYR A 89 -6.14 -14.06 -11.71
CA TYR A 89 -5.60 -13.35 -12.88
C TYR A 89 -4.06 -13.38 -12.90
N ILE A 90 -3.42 -13.23 -11.74
CA ILE A 90 -1.97 -13.39 -11.60
C ILE A 90 -1.54 -14.76 -12.09
N MET A 91 -2.13 -15.84 -11.55
CA MET A 91 -1.77 -17.22 -11.90
C MET A 91 -1.95 -17.50 -13.40
N GLU A 92 -3.10 -17.12 -13.97
CA GLU A 92 -3.37 -17.36 -15.41
C GLU A 92 -2.43 -16.53 -16.31
N SER A 93 -2.07 -15.30 -15.91
CA SER A 93 -1.11 -14.47 -16.64
C SER A 93 0.30 -15.09 -16.62
N ILE A 94 0.76 -15.57 -15.45
CA ILE A 94 2.07 -16.25 -15.32
C ILE A 94 2.10 -17.57 -16.11
N LYS A 95 1.01 -18.36 -16.07
CA LYS A 95 0.91 -19.57 -16.92
C LYS A 95 1.06 -19.24 -18.40
N ALA A 96 0.46 -18.15 -18.84
CA ALA A 96 0.54 -17.64 -20.22
C ALA A 96 1.83 -16.85 -20.52
N ARG A 97 2.84 -16.89 -19.64
CA ARG A 97 4.16 -16.27 -19.82
C ARG A 97 4.16 -14.73 -19.90
N TYR A 98 3.28 -14.07 -19.16
CA TYR A 98 3.34 -12.63 -18.92
C TYR A 98 4.11 -12.29 -17.64
N HIS A 99 4.87 -11.21 -17.66
CA HIS A 99 5.21 -10.49 -16.43
C HIS A 99 3.96 -9.84 -15.86
N VAL A 100 3.86 -9.75 -14.56
CA VAL A 100 2.67 -9.19 -13.89
C VAL A 100 3.07 -8.05 -12.98
N LEU A 101 2.43 -6.89 -13.18
CA LEU A 101 2.46 -5.75 -12.27
C LEU A 101 1.06 -5.64 -11.66
N ALA A 102 0.92 -5.94 -10.39
CA ALA A 102 -0.37 -6.00 -9.73
C ALA A 102 -0.48 -5.01 -8.56
N ASP A 103 -1.60 -4.31 -8.51
CA ASP A 103 -1.94 -3.45 -7.38
C ASP A 103 -2.30 -4.27 -6.14
N LYS A 104 -1.91 -3.78 -4.98
CA LYS A 104 -2.23 -4.40 -3.69
C LYS A 104 -3.76 -4.41 -3.43
N PRO A 105 -4.26 -5.32 -2.61
CA PRO A 105 -3.66 -6.56 -2.15
C PRO A 105 -3.65 -7.63 -3.24
N LEU A 106 -2.59 -8.46 -3.27
CA LEU A 106 -2.50 -9.59 -4.22
C LEU A 106 -3.29 -10.82 -3.73
N ALA A 107 -3.53 -10.91 -2.42
CA ALA A 107 -4.31 -11.95 -1.77
C ALA A 107 -5.08 -11.36 -0.59
N ILE A 108 -6.34 -11.78 -0.40
CA ILE A 108 -7.23 -11.27 0.66
C ILE A 108 -7.67 -12.32 1.67
N ASN A 109 -7.32 -13.58 1.45
CA ASN A 109 -7.66 -14.71 2.30
C ASN A 109 -6.59 -15.82 2.18
N PRO A 110 -6.58 -16.85 3.07
CA PRO A 110 -5.58 -17.93 3.03
C PRO A 110 -5.58 -18.77 1.75
N GLN A 111 -6.72 -18.92 1.07
CA GLN A 111 -6.82 -19.66 -0.18
C GLN A 111 -6.09 -18.90 -1.31
N ASP A 112 -6.31 -17.60 -1.39
CA ASP A 112 -5.60 -16.72 -2.32
C ASP A 112 -4.10 -16.69 -2.01
N PHE A 113 -3.71 -16.66 -0.73
CA PHE A 113 -2.29 -16.70 -0.35
C PHE A 113 -1.61 -17.98 -0.84
N LYS A 114 -2.27 -19.14 -0.71
CA LYS A 114 -1.74 -20.40 -1.24
C LYS A 114 -1.54 -20.31 -2.76
N LEU A 115 -2.54 -19.83 -3.49
CA LEU A 115 -2.45 -19.67 -4.95
C LEU A 115 -1.38 -18.65 -5.34
N LEU A 116 -1.21 -17.58 -4.56
CA LEU A 116 -0.18 -16.57 -4.75
C LEU A 116 1.23 -17.16 -4.58
N THR A 117 1.43 -18.01 -3.57
CA THR A 117 2.71 -18.72 -3.36
C THR A 117 3.04 -19.61 -4.56
N GLU A 118 2.06 -20.35 -5.06
CA GLU A 118 2.23 -21.18 -6.28
C GLU A 118 2.54 -20.30 -7.52
N ALA A 119 1.93 -19.10 -7.62
CA ALA A 119 2.20 -18.18 -8.72
C ALA A 119 3.62 -17.59 -8.68
N TYR A 120 4.14 -17.24 -7.50
CA TYR A 120 5.54 -16.79 -7.34
C TYR A 120 6.54 -17.90 -7.70
N GLN A 121 6.29 -19.12 -7.26
CA GLN A 121 7.11 -20.26 -7.64
C GLN A 121 7.13 -20.47 -9.17
N LEU A 122 5.96 -20.48 -9.79
CA LEU A 122 5.83 -20.64 -11.24
C LEU A 122 6.48 -19.48 -12.01
N ALA A 123 6.35 -18.24 -11.51
CA ALA A 123 7.01 -17.07 -12.10
C ALA A 123 8.53 -17.24 -12.08
N LYS A 124 9.10 -17.68 -10.95
CA LYS A 124 10.53 -17.97 -10.82
C LYS A 124 10.99 -19.04 -11.82
N GLU A 125 10.25 -20.17 -11.92
CA GLU A 125 10.55 -21.26 -12.86
C GLU A 125 10.54 -20.80 -14.33
N LYS A 126 9.71 -19.81 -14.66
CA LYS A 126 9.55 -19.29 -16.03
C LYS A 126 10.39 -18.04 -16.31
N ASN A 127 11.19 -17.56 -15.36
CA ASN A 127 11.91 -16.28 -15.42
C ASN A 127 10.98 -15.08 -15.71
N LEU A 128 9.85 -15.04 -15.01
CA LEU A 128 8.89 -13.95 -15.09
C LEU A 128 8.89 -13.15 -13.80
N LEU A 129 8.60 -11.86 -13.91
CA LEU A 129 8.41 -11.00 -12.76
C LEU A 129 6.93 -10.94 -12.39
N LEU A 130 6.66 -11.14 -11.11
CA LEU A 130 5.41 -10.82 -10.44
C LEU A 130 5.74 -9.76 -9.40
N TYR A 131 5.26 -8.54 -9.61
CA TYR A 131 5.64 -7.38 -8.81
C TYR A 131 4.42 -6.71 -8.19
N ASP A 132 4.52 -6.41 -6.90
CA ASP A 132 3.48 -5.74 -6.11
C ASP A 132 3.66 -4.22 -6.14
N LEU A 133 2.57 -3.48 -6.37
CA LEU A 133 2.57 -2.02 -6.45
C LEU A 133 2.66 -1.39 -5.04
N MET A 134 3.88 -1.23 -4.52
CA MET A 134 4.14 -0.61 -3.21
C MET A 134 4.65 0.82 -3.37
N THR A 135 3.75 1.79 -3.30
CA THR A 135 4.03 3.21 -3.56
C THR A 135 4.65 3.94 -2.38
N GLU A 136 4.37 3.52 -1.14
CA GLU A 136 4.78 4.23 0.07
C GLU A 136 6.30 4.22 0.31
N ARG A 137 7.04 3.29 -0.29
CA ARG A 137 8.52 3.26 -0.27
C ARG A 137 9.14 4.49 -0.95
N TYR A 138 8.38 5.21 -1.78
CA TYR A 138 8.83 6.40 -2.53
C TYR A 138 8.44 7.73 -1.86
N ASP A 139 7.71 7.70 -0.75
CA ASP A 139 7.49 8.89 0.09
C ASP A 139 8.81 9.28 0.77
N ILE A 140 9.22 10.53 0.58
CA ILE A 140 10.51 11.04 1.09
C ILE A 140 10.62 10.94 2.62
N LEU A 141 9.50 11.06 3.36
CA LEU A 141 9.54 10.89 4.81
C LEU A 141 9.87 9.44 5.19
N ASN A 142 9.29 8.46 4.48
CA ASN A 142 9.57 7.04 4.70
C ASN A 142 11.02 6.69 4.32
N ILE A 143 11.57 7.32 3.28
CA ILE A 143 12.97 7.17 2.88
C ILE A 143 13.89 7.71 3.99
N ILE A 144 13.65 8.93 4.46
CA ILE A 144 14.49 9.54 5.50
C ILE A 144 14.32 8.82 6.84
N GLU A 145 13.12 8.32 7.18
CA GLU A 145 12.92 7.47 8.36
C GLU A 145 13.77 6.21 8.29
N LYS A 146 13.84 5.56 7.11
CA LYS A 146 14.72 4.40 6.87
C LYS A 146 16.18 4.76 7.07
N GLU A 147 16.64 5.84 6.46
CA GLU A 147 18.04 6.28 6.59
C GLU A 147 18.43 6.55 8.05
N LEU A 148 17.58 7.20 8.83
CA LEU A 148 17.81 7.50 10.24
C LEU A 148 17.79 6.24 11.10
N LEU A 149 16.91 5.29 10.80
CA LEU A 149 16.78 4.03 11.55
C LEU A 149 18.08 3.21 11.53
N HIS A 150 18.86 3.32 10.45
CA HIS A 150 20.14 2.61 10.28
C HIS A 150 21.37 3.41 10.74
N GLN A 151 21.17 4.57 11.36
CA GLN A 151 22.27 5.34 12.00
C GLN A 151 22.49 4.84 13.43
N THR A 152 23.25 3.78 13.61
CA THR A 152 23.45 3.12 14.92
C THR A 152 24.01 4.07 16.00
N GLU A 153 24.83 5.07 15.63
CA GLU A 153 25.33 6.07 16.56
C GLU A 153 24.23 7.01 17.05
N LEU A 154 23.17 7.22 16.27
CA LEU A 154 22.05 8.10 16.57
C LEU A 154 20.83 7.35 17.12
N PHE A 155 20.37 6.33 16.41
CA PHE A 155 19.16 5.58 16.73
C PHE A 155 19.43 4.42 17.70
N GLY A 156 20.64 3.86 17.63
CA GLY A 156 20.98 2.63 18.34
C GLY A 156 20.44 1.39 17.61
N ASP A 157 20.18 0.33 18.38
CA ASP A 157 19.59 -0.90 17.87
C ASP A 157 18.06 -0.84 17.99
N LEU A 158 17.35 -1.35 16.98
CA LEU A 158 15.91 -1.50 17.05
C LEU A 158 15.53 -2.43 18.21
N GLN A 159 14.70 -1.96 19.13
CA GLN A 159 14.28 -2.73 20.29
C GLN A 159 13.38 -3.90 19.87
N LYS A 160 13.42 -5.00 20.62
CA LYS A 160 12.58 -6.17 20.33
C LYS A 160 11.11 -5.92 20.69
N GLY A 161 10.87 -5.21 21.77
CA GLY A 161 9.53 -5.04 22.33
C GLY A 161 8.92 -6.34 22.86
N SER A 162 7.63 -6.30 23.11
CA SER A 162 6.81 -7.45 23.48
C SER A 162 5.41 -7.33 22.85
N PRO A 163 4.59 -8.38 22.84
CA PRO A 163 3.22 -8.28 22.32
C PRO A 163 2.38 -7.18 22.99
N ASP A 164 2.57 -6.96 24.29
CA ASP A 164 1.85 -5.92 25.05
C ASP A 164 2.49 -4.53 24.93
N ASN A 165 3.76 -4.44 24.51
CA ASN A 165 4.49 -3.20 24.30
C ASN A 165 5.39 -3.32 23.06
N PRO A 166 4.82 -3.31 21.86
CA PRO A 166 5.57 -3.45 20.62
C PRO A 166 6.56 -2.29 20.43
N SER A 167 7.69 -2.61 19.82
CA SER A 167 8.73 -1.61 19.51
C SER A 167 8.47 -0.88 18.19
N VAL A 168 7.70 -1.51 17.29
CA VAL A 168 7.23 -0.90 16.06
C VAL A 168 5.71 -0.79 16.12
N ILE A 169 5.18 0.41 15.92
CA ILE A 169 3.74 0.65 15.94
C ILE A 169 3.37 1.45 14.69
N MET A 170 2.37 0.98 13.96
CA MET A 170 1.80 1.75 12.85
C MET A 170 0.28 1.77 12.93
N GLU A 171 -0.28 2.96 12.82
CA GLU A 171 -1.72 3.18 12.81
C GLU A 171 -2.12 4.09 11.65
N SER A 172 -3.26 3.79 11.01
CA SER A 172 -3.83 4.68 10.02
C SER A 172 -5.35 4.74 10.11
N VAL A 173 -5.91 5.93 9.84
CA VAL A 173 -7.34 6.15 9.75
C VAL A 173 -7.66 6.66 8.36
N HIS A 174 -8.60 5.99 7.72
CA HIS A 174 -9.07 6.28 6.37
C HIS A 174 -10.56 6.61 6.36
N HIS A 175 -11.04 7.10 5.22
CA HIS A 175 -12.44 7.46 5.05
C HIS A 175 -13.01 6.89 3.74
N PHE A 176 -14.22 6.33 3.81
CA PHE A 176 -14.92 5.81 2.64
C PHE A 176 -15.26 6.93 1.67
N PHE A 177 -15.81 8.02 2.19
CA PHE A 177 -16.16 9.20 1.41
C PHE A 177 -15.18 10.33 1.69
N LYS A 178 -14.48 10.77 0.67
CA LYS A 178 -13.54 11.89 0.71
C LYS A 178 -13.44 12.57 -0.65
N THR A 179 -12.92 13.78 -0.64
CA THR A 179 -12.61 14.53 -1.84
C THR A 179 -11.16 14.29 -2.27
N VAL A 180 -10.96 13.97 -3.53
CA VAL A 180 -9.64 13.81 -4.14
C VAL A 180 -9.56 14.79 -5.32
N SER A 181 -8.53 15.63 -5.36
CA SER A 181 -8.34 16.65 -6.41
C SER A 181 -9.59 17.54 -6.61
N GLY A 182 -10.27 17.89 -5.52
CA GLY A 182 -11.45 18.76 -5.53
C GLY A 182 -12.77 18.10 -5.96
N LYS A 183 -12.77 16.79 -6.22
CA LYS A 183 -13.97 16.03 -6.58
C LYS A 183 -14.25 14.89 -5.59
N PRO A 184 -15.53 14.56 -5.31
CA PRO A 184 -15.87 13.39 -4.53
C PRO A 184 -15.30 12.11 -5.18
N LEU A 185 -14.64 11.27 -4.38
CA LEU A 185 -14.18 9.96 -4.82
C LEU A 185 -15.37 9.00 -4.87
N ILE A 186 -15.77 8.60 -6.08
CA ILE A 186 -16.83 7.61 -6.28
C ILE A 186 -16.20 6.21 -6.25
N ARG A 187 -16.72 5.37 -5.37
CA ARG A 187 -16.26 4.00 -5.19
C ARG A 187 -17.17 3.02 -5.92
N PRO A 188 -16.64 1.97 -6.54
CA PRO A 188 -17.49 0.90 -7.07
C PRO A 188 -18.23 0.22 -5.90
N ALA A 189 -19.47 -0.23 -6.11
CA ALA A 189 -20.27 -0.86 -5.07
C ALA A 189 -19.62 -2.12 -4.45
N TRP A 190 -18.84 -2.88 -5.24
CA TRP A 190 -18.11 -4.05 -4.77
C TRP A 190 -17.02 -3.72 -3.72
N TYR A 191 -16.57 -2.46 -3.65
CA TYR A 191 -15.61 -2.01 -2.65
C TYR A 191 -16.10 -2.19 -1.21
N TYR A 192 -17.41 -2.22 -1.01
CA TYR A 192 -18.07 -2.44 0.27
C TYR A 192 -18.27 -3.93 0.62
N ASP A 193 -17.98 -4.83 -0.32
CA ASP A 193 -18.01 -6.27 -0.09
C ASP A 193 -16.60 -6.77 0.27
N VAL A 194 -16.41 -7.16 1.53
CA VAL A 194 -15.11 -7.65 2.01
C VAL A 194 -14.66 -8.96 1.38
N GLU A 195 -15.56 -9.71 0.71
CA GLU A 195 -15.14 -10.85 -0.09
C GLU A 195 -14.58 -10.47 -1.46
N GLN A 196 -14.90 -9.26 -1.92
CA GLN A 196 -14.37 -8.72 -3.18
C GLN A 196 -13.20 -7.77 -2.96
N GLN A 197 -13.28 -6.88 -1.96
CA GLN A 197 -12.25 -5.91 -1.63
C GLN A 197 -11.19 -6.48 -0.69
N GLY A 198 -11.59 -7.32 0.24
CA GLY A 198 -10.81 -7.69 1.41
C GLY A 198 -11.23 -6.88 2.64
N GLU A 199 -11.01 -7.43 3.82
CA GLU A 199 -11.19 -6.70 5.08
C GLU A 199 -10.10 -5.63 5.26
N GLY A 200 -10.29 -4.66 6.15
CA GLY A 200 -9.31 -3.60 6.41
C GLY A 200 -7.90 -4.12 6.74
N ILE A 201 -7.82 -5.27 7.42
CA ILE A 201 -6.54 -5.98 7.66
C ILE A 201 -5.89 -6.43 6.34
N ALA A 202 -6.65 -6.92 5.38
CA ALA A 202 -6.10 -7.40 4.11
C ALA A 202 -5.74 -6.27 3.13
N ASP A 203 -6.41 -5.13 3.23
CA ASP A 203 -6.22 -4.00 2.29
C ASP A 203 -5.10 -3.05 2.75
N VAL A 204 -5.36 -2.26 3.80
CA VAL A 204 -4.45 -1.14 4.17
C VAL A 204 -3.18 -1.62 4.84
N THR A 205 -3.26 -2.68 5.67
CA THR A 205 -2.06 -3.15 6.39
C THR A 205 -0.97 -3.66 5.46
N THR A 206 -1.27 -3.98 4.19
CA THR A 206 -0.26 -4.34 3.18
C THR A 206 0.80 -3.25 3.03
N HIS A 207 0.41 -1.98 2.96
CA HIS A 207 1.36 -0.86 2.91
C HIS A 207 2.20 -0.75 4.18
N LEU A 208 1.57 -0.95 5.35
CA LEU A 208 2.25 -0.79 6.63
C LEU A 208 3.27 -1.91 6.85
N ILE A 209 2.91 -3.17 6.54
CA ILE A 209 3.81 -4.31 6.65
C ILE A 209 4.97 -4.17 5.66
N ASP A 210 4.67 -3.76 4.43
CA ASP A 210 5.68 -3.52 3.41
C ASP A 210 6.73 -2.50 3.85
N LEU A 211 6.28 -1.36 4.40
CA LEU A 211 7.17 -0.33 4.93
C LEU A 211 8.02 -0.85 6.08
N ILE A 212 7.45 -1.62 7.00
CA ILE A 212 8.22 -2.20 8.12
C ILE A 212 9.28 -3.16 7.60
N ASN A 213 8.91 -4.07 6.70
CA ASN A 213 9.86 -5.01 6.13
C ASN A 213 11.01 -4.28 5.43
N TRP A 214 10.69 -3.30 4.61
CA TRP A 214 11.67 -2.52 3.84
C TRP A 214 12.53 -1.59 4.71
N GLN A 215 11.96 -1.02 5.77
CA GLN A 215 12.67 -0.08 6.63
C GLN A 215 13.47 -0.75 7.74
N CYS A 216 12.89 -1.77 8.41
CA CYS A 216 13.50 -2.40 9.57
C CYS A 216 14.46 -3.54 9.21
N PHE A 217 14.29 -4.14 8.02
CA PHE A 217 15.09 -5.29 7.56
C PHE A 217 15.57 -5.07 6.11
N PRO A 218 16.32 -3.96 5.85
CA PRO A 218 16.75 -3.65 4.49
C PRO A 218 17.67 -4.73 3.93
N ASP A 219 17.39 -5.09 2.68
CA ASP A 219 18.14 -6.11 1.92
C ASP A 219 18.17 -7.51 2.57
N GLU A 220 17.31 -7.73 3.58
CA GLU A 220 17.16 -9.01 4.24
C GLU A 220 15.94 -9.77 3.72
N THR A 221 16.13 -11.05 3.45
CA THR A 221 15.01 -11.96 3.15
C THR A 221 14.28 -12.35 4.43
N ILE A 222 12.94 -12.24 4.40
CA ILE A 222 12.04 -12.64 5.48
C ILE A 222 11.28 -13.89 5.03
N HIS A 223 11.63 -15.04 5.59
CA HIS A 223 10.95 -16.30 5.34
C HIS A 223 9.73 -16.40 6.25
N TYR A 224 8.53 -16.33 5.69
CA TYR A 224 7.29 -16.30 6.50
C TYR A 224 7.11 -17.55 7.37
N GLN A 225 7.69 -18.70 6.99
CA GLN A 225 7.58 -19.95 7.75
C GLN A 225 8.42 -19.96 9.04
N SER A 226 9.57 -19.28 9.05
CA SER A 226 10.54 -19.31 10.18
C SER A 226 10.63 -17.98 10.92
N ASP A 227 10.47 -16.86 10.21
CA ASP A 227 10.81 -15.54 10.74
C ASP A 227 9.59 -14.78 11.23
N VAL A 228 8.36 -15.26 10.92
CA VAL A 228 7.11 -14.56 11.19
C VAL A 228 6.20 -15.36 12.13
N THR A 229 5.65 -14.67 13.12
CA THR A 229 4.57 -15.20 13.98
C THR A 229 3.47 -14.15 14.11
N VAL A 230 2.23 -14.47 13.73
CA VAL A 230 1.06 -13.63 14.00
C VAL A 230 0.54 -13.97 15.40
N ASN A 231 0.65 -13.01 16.33
CA ASN A 231 0.36 -13.24 17.74
C ASN A 231 -1.12 -13.02 18.08
N ALA A 232 -1.74 -11.97 17.52
CA ALA A 232 -3.13 -11.63 17.76
C ALA A 232 -3.70 -10.82 16.60
N ALA A 233 -5.00 -10.96 16.35
CA ALA A 233 -5.73 -10.11 15.42
C ALA A 233 -7.18 -9.93 15.87
N LYS A 234 -7.75 -8.75 15.60
CA LYS A 234 -9.14 -8.41 15.83
C LYS A 234 -9.67 -7.60 14.65
N HIS A 235 -10.94 -7.75 14.35
CA HIS A 235 -11.62 -6.92 13.37
C HIS A 235 -12.98 -6.44 13.91
N TRP A 236 -13.48 -5.35 13.35
CA TRP A 236 -14.80 -4.80 13.67
C TRP A 236 -15.36 -4.01 12.48
N PRO A 237 -16.71 -3.91 12.37
CA PRO A 237 -17.31 -3.24 11.24
C PRO A 237 -17.30 -1.71 11.36
N THR A 238 -17.39 -1.05 10.22
CA THR A 238 -17.86 0.32 10.08
C THR A 238 -19.32 0.25 9.60
N PRO A 239 -20.25 0.86 10.33
CA PRO A 239 -21.64 0.92 9.91
C PRO A 239 -21.78 1.94 8.77
N ILE A 240 -22.49 1.56 7.69
CA ILE A 240 -22.76 2.40 6.51
C ILE A 240 -24.27 2.37 6.26
N THR A 241 -24.90 3.51 6.33
CA THR A 241 -26.30 3.67 5.98
C THR A 241 -26.50 3.61 4.46
N LEU A 242 -27.74 3.34 4.00
CA LEU A 242 -28.03 3.37 2.56
C LEU A 242 -27.75 4.75 1.95
N ALA A 243 -28.02 5.85 2.66
CA ALA A 243 -27.73 7.20 2.20
C ALA A 243 -26.23 7.43 2.00
N GLU A 244 -25.40 6.98 2.92
CA GLU A 244 -23.92 7.04 2.83
C GLU A 244 -23.39 6.16 1.69
N PHE A 245 -23.93 4.94 1.56
CA PHE A 245 -23.58 4.05 0.45
C PHE A 245 -23.91 4.71 -0.90
N SER A 246 -25.13 5.21 -1.06
CA SER A 246 -25.55 5.88 -2.30
C SER A 246 -24.73 7.13 -2.61
N GLN A 247 -24.39 7.91 -1.59
CA GLN A 247 -23.53 9.10 -1.76
C GLN A 247 -22.14 8.73 -2.28
N SER A 248 -21.56 7.66 -1.79
CA SER A 248 -20.18 7.27 -2.13
C SER A 248 -20.05 6.39 -3.37
N THR A 249 -21.15 5.71 -3.78
CA THR A 249 -21.14 4.79 -4.91
C THR A 249 -21.98 5.26 -6.10
N GLN A 250 -22.90 6.20 -5.89
CA GLN A 250 -23.94 6.60 -6.85
C GLN A 250 -24.91 5.44 -7.20
N VAL A 251 -25.09 4.48 -6.30
CA VAL A 251 -26.03 3.36 -6.43
C VAL A 251 -27.12 3.49 -5.37
N ASP A 252 -28.39 3.48 -5.76
CA ASP A 252 -29.54 3.79 -4.91
C ASP A 252 -30.00 2.67 -3.97
N SER A 253 -29.44 1.48 -4.11
CA SER A 253 -29.78 0.31 -3.28
C SER A 253 -28.57 -0.55 -3.01
N PHE A 254 -28.57 -1.28 -1.90
CA PHE A 254 -27.54 -2.28 -1.67
C PHE A 254 -27.68 -3.42 -2.67
N PRO A 255 -26.62 -3.75 -3.46
CA PRO A 255 -26.61 -4.93 -4.29
C PRO A 255 -26.84 -6.22 -3.49
N ALA A 256 -27.49 -7.21 -4.08
CA ALA A 256 -27.90 -8.45 -3.41
C ALA A 256 -26.75 -9.21 -2.70
N TYR A 257 -25.53 -9.11 -3.22
CA TYR A 257 -24.35 -9.74 -2.60
C TYR A 257 -23.94 -9.10 -1.25
N LEU A 258 -24.43 -7.88 -0.94
CA LEU A 258 -24.23 -7.24 0.36
C LEU A 258 -25.27 -7.60 1.43
N ASN A 259 -26.40 -8.22 1.06
CA ASN A 259 -27.50 -8.50 1.99
C ASN A 259 -27.07 -9.26 3.26
N ARG A 260 -26.07 -10.12 3.15
CA ARG A 260 -25.53 -10.91 4.29
C ARG A 260 -24.84 -10.05 5.37
N TYR A 261 -24.48 -8.82 5.06
CA TYR A 261 -23.82 -7.90 5.98
C TYR A 261 -24.75 -6.80 6.48
N ILE A 262 -26.02 -6.79 6.05
CA ILE A 262 -27.01 -5.80 6.47
C ILE A 262 -27.67 -6.25 7.77
N LYS A 263 -27.62 -5.39 8.77
CA LYS A 263 -28.33 -5.54 10.05
C LYS A 263 -29.09 -4.26 10.37
N ASN A 264 -30.38 -4.38 10.63
CA ASN A 264 -31.25 -3.22 10.94
C ASN A 264 -31.10 -2.07 9.91
N ASP A 265 -31.13 -2.42 8.62
CA ASP A 265 -31.00 -1.50 7.47
C ASP A 265 -29.64 -0.78 7.37
N VAL A 266 -28.65 -1.24 8.11
CA VAL A 266 -27.26 -0.71 8.08
C VAL A 266 -26.33 -1.80 7.58
N LEU A 267 -25.45 -1.43 6.62
CA LEU A 267 -24.41 -2.32 6.10
C LEU A 267 -23.20 -2.29 7.06
N GLU A 268 -22.86 -3.43 7.62
CA GLU A 268 -21.67 -3.60 8.47
C GLU A 268 -20.47 -4.02 7.64
N VAL A 269 -19.59 -3.09 7.29
CA VAL A 269 -18.37 -3.37 6.51
C VAL A 269 -17.20 -3.66 7.43
N MET A 270 -16.64 -4.87 7.41
CA MET A 270 -15.46 -5.27 8.22
C MET A 270 -14.18 -4.58 7.72
N ALA A 271 -14.15 -3.25 7.81
CA ALA A 271 -13.08 -2.41 7.31
C ALA A 271 -12.03 -2.04 8.36
N ASN A 272 -12.25 -2.39 9.62
CA ASN A 272 -11.36 -2.06 10.72
C ASN A 272 -10.64 -3.31 11.21
N GLY A 273 -9.41 -3.13 11.69
CA GLY A 273 -8.70 -4.20 12.33
C GLY A 273 -7.46 -3.76 13.08
N SER A 274 -7.03 -4.62 13.99
CA SER A 274 -5.75 -4.53 14.66
C SER A 274 -5.07 -5.88 14.63
N LEU A 275 -3.75 -5.88 14.51
CA LEU A 275 -2.94 -7.09 14.59
C LEU A 275 -1.65 -6.83 15.34
N ASN A 276 -1.16 -7.89 15.95
CA ASN A 276 0.15 -7.93 16.58
C ASN A 276 0.90 -9.14 16.01
N TYR A 277 2.12 -8.92 15.57
CA TYR A 277 2.95 -9.98 15.01
C TYR A 277 4.43 -9.75 15.33
N THR A 278 5.23 -10.76 15.12
CA THR A 278 6.67 -10.73 15.34
C THR A 278 7.38 -11.10 14.05
N VAL A 279 8.39 -10.31 13.66
CA VAL A 279 9.31 -10.63 12.54
C VAL A 279 10.73 -10.61 13.09
N LYS A 280 11.47 -11.71 12.90
CA LYS A 280 12.88 -11.85 13.36
C LYS A 280 13.07 -11.39 14.81
N GLY A 281 12.08 -11.67 15.67
CA GLY A 281 12.10 -11.32 17.09
C GLY A 281 11.70 -9.87 17.43
N ILE A 282 11.36 -9.03 16.44
CA ILE A 282 10.83 -7.68 16.65
C ILE A 282 9.31 -7.74 16.73
N CYS A 283 8.75 -7.24 17.83
CA CYS A 283 7.29 -7.17 18.04
C CYS A 283 6.70 -5.91 17.43
N ILE A 284 5.64 -6.10 16.62
CA ILE A 284 5.00 -5.07 15.82
C ILE A 284 3.50 -5.04 16.14
N GLY A 285 2.97 -3.84 16.38
CA GLY A 285 1.56 -3.58 16.56
C GLY A 285 1.00 -2.71 15.45
N MET A 286 -0.16 -3.08 14.90
CA MET A 286 -0.83 -2.31 13.86
C MET A 286 -2.30 -2.12 14.13
N LYS A 287 -2.83 -0.98 13.67
CA LYS A 287 -4.25 -0.69 13.68
C LYS A 287 -4.66 0.09 12.44
N VAL A 288 -5.74 -0.35 11.82
CA VAL A 288 -6.38 0.33 10.70
C VAL A 288 -7.84 0.60 11.04
N THR A 289 -8.26 1.83 10.81
CA THR A 289 -9.65 2.25 11.03
C THR A 289 -10.18 2.94 9.78
N TRP A 290 -11.39 2.59 9.37
CA TRP A 290 -12.14 3.26 8.33
C TRP A 290 -13.37 3.91 8.93
N ASN A 291 -13.50 5.22 8.80
CA ASN A 291 -14.72 5.95 9.08
C ASN A 291 -15.44 6.27 7.78
N TYR A 292 -16.71 6.71 7.84
CA TYR A 292 -17.41 7.07 6.62
C TYR A 292 -16.85 8.37 6.02
N THR A 293 -16.94 9.48 6.77
CA THR A 293 -16.37 10.77 6.37
C THR A 293 -15.38 11.28 7.39
N PRO A 294 -14.36 12.05 6.98
CA PRO A 294 -13.58 12.81 7.94
C PRO A 294 -14.50 13.88 8.59
N PRO A 295 -14.31 14.18 9.88
CA PRO A 295 -14.90 15.37 10.48
C PRO A 295 -14.55 16.63 9.65
N THR A 296 -15.40 17.65 9.70
CA THR A 296 -15.21 18.89 8.92
C THR A 296 -13.78 19.43 9.09
N ASN A 297 -13.11 19.69 7.97
CA ASN A 297 -11.70 20.14 7.89
C ASN A 297 -10.67 19.16 8.45
N ARG A 298 -10.98 17.88 8.54
CA ARG A 298 -10.05 16.82 8.95
C ARG A 298 -9.79 15.86 7.80
N GLY A 299 -8.60 15.26 7.81
CA GLY A 299 -8.14 14.29 6.81
C GLY A 299 -7.91 12.91 7.39
N ASP A 300 -7.31 12.06 6.60
CA ASP A 300 -6.77 10.79 7.05
C ASP A 300 -5.66 11.05 8.08
N THR A 301 -5.51 10.15 9.07
CA THR A 301 -4.42 10.23 10.05
C THR A 301 -3.47 9.06 9.89
N PHE A 302 -2.21 9.28 10.25
CA PHE A 302 -1.18 8.26 10.18
C PHE A 302 -0.20 8.42 11.35
N THR A 303 0.22 7.30 11.92
CA THR A 303 1.27 7.25 12.95
C THR A 303 2.20 6.08 12.66
N SER A 304 3.50 6.35 12.64
CA SER A 304 4.57 5.35 12.66
C SER A 304 5.45 5.63 13.86
N ILE A 305 5.78 4.61 14.66
CA ILE A 305 6.70 4.70 15.80
C ILE A 305 7.68 3.55 15.69
N LYS A 306 8.98 3.85 15.77
CA LYS A 306 10.06 2.86 15.82
C LYS A 306 10.98 3.18 16.99
N LYS A 307 11.07 2.28 17.96
CA LYS A 307 11.83 2.47 19.19
C LYS A 307 13.22 1.85 19.06
N GLY A 308 14.23 2.70 19.08
CA GLY A 308 15.64 2.30 19.16
C GLY A 308 16.16 2.34 20.58
N SER A 309 17.38 1.89 20.79
CA SER A 309 18.02 1.93 22.12
C SER A 309 18.53 3.33 22.53
N LYS A 310 18.66 4.26 21.58
CA LYS A 310 19.12 5.64 21.82
C LYS A 310 18.06 6.69 21.49
N ALA A 311 17.16 6.39 20.55
CA ALA A 311 16.12 7.31 20.10
C ALA A 311 14.88 6.58 19.59
N THR A 312 13.77 7.29 19.57
CA THR A 312 12.53 6.86 18.95
C THR A 312 12.23 7.73 17.71
N LEU A 313 12.03 7.10 16.56
CA LEU A 313 11.53 7.75 15.34
C LEU A 313 10.01 7.75 15.32
N LYS A 314 9.41 8.86 14.87
CA LYS A 314 7.96 9.00 14.75
C LYS A 314 7.58 9.75 13.49
N ILE A 315 6.71 9.17 12.66
CA ILE A 315 5.96 9.93 11.66
C ILE A 315 4.56 10.14 12.20
N VAL A 316 4.08 11.38 12.20
CA VAL A 316 2.76 11.74 12.68
C VAL A 316 2.05 12.59 11.64
N GLN A 317 0.78 12.26 11.38
CA GLN A 317 -0.16 13.04 10.57
C GLN A 317 -1.47 13.09 11.35
N ASP A 318 -1.76 14.20 12.01
CA ASP A 318 -2.94 14.37 12.84
C ASP A 318 -3.44 15.84 12.83
N GLU A 319 -4.45 16.13 13.63
CA GLU A 319 -5.02 17.47 13.75
C GLU A 319 -3.99 18.51 14.25
N LYS A 320 -3.05 18.10 15.10
CA LYS A 320 -2.08 19.04 15.72
C LYS A 320 -1.10 19.60 14.70
N ASN A 321 -0.82 18.83 13.64
CA ASN A 321 0.06 19.26 12.56
C ASN A 321 -0.70 19.57 11.26
N GLY A 322 -2.02 19.82 11.35
CA GLY A 322 -2.87 20.17 10.21
C GLY A 322 -3.00 19.07 9.18
N PHE A 323 -2.89 17.79 9.59
CA PHE A 323 -2.92 16.60 8.73
C PHE A 323 -1.79 16.53 7.71
N VAL A 324 -0.67 17.22 7.99
CA VAL A 324 0.58 17.11 7.22
C VAL A 324 1.48 16.09 7.89
N LYS A 325 2.00 15.12 7.16
CA LYS A 325 2.97 14.16 7.71
C LYS A 325 4.23 14.89 8.17
N GLU A 326 4.69 14.64 9.39
CA GLU A 326 5.93 15.18 9.96
C GLU A 326 6.76 14.05 10.56
N LEU A 327 8.07 14.08 10.35
CA LEU A 327 9.03 13.11 10.88
C LEU A 327 9.76 13.71 12.07
N TYR A 328 9.68 13.03 13.20
CA TYR A 328 10.34 13.40 14.45
C TYR A 328 11.34 12.34 14.87
N ILE A 329 12.42 12.78 15.53
CA ILE A 329 13.29 11.92 16.32
C ILE A 329 13.31 12.42 17.76
N GLN A 330 13.15 11.53 18.70
CA GLN A 330 13.12 11.82 20.13
C GLN A 330 14.18 10.99 20.85
N THR A 331 15.03 11.64 21.65
CA THR A 331 16.04 10.93 22.44
C THR A 331 15.38 10.07 23.51
N GLU A 332 16.00 8.95 23.86
CA GLU A 332 15.63 8.18 25.04
C GLU A 332 16.06 8.95 26.33
N PRO A 333 15.34 8.77 27.45
CA PRO A 333 15.54 9.57 28.66
C PRO A 333 16.97 9.56 29.24
N ASP A 334 17.68 8.45 29.07
CA ASP A 334 19.04 8.26 29.65
C ASP A 334 20.14 8.82 28.70
N ILE A 335 19.80 9.41 27.59
CA ILE A 335 20.75 9.97 26.61
C ILE A 335 20.90 11.48 26.84
N ASP A 336 22.13 11.95 26.96
CA ASP A 336 22.42 13.39 27.07
C ASP A 336 22.00 14.14 25.79
N ASN A 337 21.10 15.11 25.96
CA ASN A 337 20.53 15.85 24.86
C ASN A 337 21.56 16.63 24.02
N ARG A 338 22.63 17.13 24.62
CA ARG A 338 23.66 17.88 23.89
C ARG A 338 24.48 16.97 23.00
N THR A 339 24.88 15.84 23.53
CA THR A 339 25.61 14.80 22.78
C THR A 339 24.76 14.26 21.65
N PHE A 340 23.46 14.02 21.92
CA PHE A 340 22.53 13.57 20.91
C PHE A 340 22.33 14.60 19.79
N GLU A 341 22.14 15.87 20.14
CA GLU A 341 21.94 16.94 19.15
C GLU A 341 23.17 17.11 18.24
N ALA A 342 24.37 17.03 18.81
CA ALA A 342 25.60 17.06 18.02
C ALA A 342 25.69 15.87 17.04
N GLN A 343 25.33 14.67 17.50
CA GLN A 343 25.30 13.46 16.64
C GLN A 343 24.21 13.58 15.57
N LEU A 344 23.02 14.09 15.91
CA LEU A 344 21.93 14.32 14.97
C LEU A 344 22.35 15.31 13.88
N GLN A 345 22.99 16.42 14.25
CA GLN A 345 23.47 17.42 13.30
C GLN A 345 24.49 16.81 12.32
N LYS A 346 25.47 16.04 12.85
CA LYS A 346 26.46 15.33 12.02
C LYS A 346 25.80 14.33 11.07
N THR A 347 24.81 13.59 11.54
CA THR A 347 24.06 12.62 10.71
C THR A 347 23.30 13.34 9.58
N VAL A 348 22.62 14.45 9.91
CA VAL A 348 21.89 15.22 8.89
C VAL A 348 22.85 15.84 7.87
N GLU A 349 24.01 16.36 8.26
CA GLU A 349 25.04 16.85 7.35
C GLU A 349 25.52 15.76 6.37
N GLN A 350 25.65 14.51 6.83
CA GLN A 350 25.95 13.37 5.96
C GLN A 350 24.80 13.07 4.99
N LEU A 351 23.56 13.07 5.47
CA LEU A 351 22.38 12.82 4.64
C LEU A 351 22.14 13.96 3.62
N GLN A 352 22.56 15.19 3.93
CA GLN A 352 22.48 16.33 3.01
C GLN A 352 23.31 16.16 1.74
N ILE A 353 24.27 15.25 1.70
CA ILE A 353 24.99 14.90 0.47
C ILE A 353 23.99 14.37 -0.58
N THR A 354 23.04 13.55 -0.17
CA THR A 354 22.00 12.98 -1.04
C THR A 354 20.71 13.80 -1.01
N TYR A 355 20.38 14.38 0.15
CA TYR A 355 19.15 15.11 0.42
C TYR A 355 19.46 16.55 0.92
N PRO A 356 19.99 17.44 0.06
CA PRO A 356 20.54 18.76 0.46
C PRO A 356 19.49 19.70 1.08
N PHE A 357 18.21 19.36 0.97
CA PHE A 357 17.09 20.13 1.51
C PHE A 357 16.74 19.78 2.97
N LEU A 358 17.36 18.75 3.55
CA LEU A 358 17.07 18.35 4.95
C LEU A 358 17.54 19.42 5.93
N SER A 359 16.75 19.62 6.97
CA SER A 359 17.17 20.42 8.12
C SER A 359 16.54 19.88 9.40
N VAL A 360 17.02 20.37 10.56
CA VAL A 360 16.54 19.95 11.88
C VAL A 360 16.01 21.16 12.62
N LYS A 361 14.85 21.00 13.26
CA LYS A 361 14.26 22.00 14.14
C LYS A 361 14.10 21.42 15.55
N ASN A 362 14.79 21.99 16.53
CA ASN A 362 14.67 21.58 17.93
C ASN A 362 13.28 21.97 18.48
N LYS A 363 12.51 21.00 18.94
CA LYS A 363 11.15 21.16 19.51
C LYS A 363 11.16 21.14 21.03
N LYS A 364 12.32 21.16 21.68
CA LYS A 364 12.56 21.03 23.11
C LYS A 364 12.37 19.58 23.64
N ASN A 365 12.75 19.37 24.89
CA ASN A 365 12.58 18.10 25.60
C ASN A 365 13.12 16.87 24.84
N GLY A 366 14.26 17.01 24.16
CA GLY A 366 14.87 15.91 23.39
C GLY A 366 14.11 15.53 22.12
N THR A 367 13.17 16.34 21.67
CA THR A 367 12.40 16.10 20.42
C THR A 367 12.90 17.03 19.30
N TYR A 368 13.13 16.46 18.13
CA TYR A 368 13.60 17.17 16.95
C TYR A 368 12.72 16.83 15.75
N LEU A 369 12.30 17.86 15.00
CA LEU A 369 11.62 17.69 13.71
C LEU A 369 12.68 17.60 12.63
N ILE A 370 12.62 16.56 11.83
CA ILE A 370 13.37 16.44 10.58
C ILE A 370 12.54 17.17 9.51
N ASP A 371 12.98 18.37 9.18
CA ASP A 371 12.21 19.27 8.32
C ASP A 371 12.51 19.01 6.85
N ILE A 372 11.46 18.66 6.11
CA ILE A 372 11.49 18.40 4.67
C ILE A 372 10.55 19.40 4.00
N PRO A 373 11.05 20.29 3.12
CA PRO A 373 10.21 21.28 2.44
C PRO A 373 9.08 20.63 1.64
N GLN A 374 7.92 21.27 1.62
CA GLN A 374 6.71 20.73 0.96
C GLN A 374 6.94 20.46 -0.55
N GLU A 375 7.70 21.32 -1.22
CA GLU A 375 8.03 21.17 -2.65
C GLU A 375 8.92 19.96 -2.97
N LYS A 376 9.52 19.33 -1.97
CA LYS A 376 10.28 18.08 -2.09
C LYS A 376 9.46 16.83 -1.84
N ARG A 377 8.23 17.00 -1.40
CA ARG A 377 7.30 15.91 -1.12
C ARG A 377 6.46 15.63 -2.36
N LEU A 378 6.72 14.51 -3.00
CA LEU A 378 5.93 14.06 -4.14
C LEU A 378 4.52 13.64 -3.69
N GLY A 379 3.54 13.82 -4.55
CA GLY A 379 2.20 13.32 -4.34
C GLY A 379 2.09 11.81 -4.54
N HIS A 380 1.04 11.22 -3.98
CA HIS A 380 0.80 9.79 -4.10
C HIS A 380 0.80 9.29 -5.57
N GLU A 381 0.22 10.06 -6.47
CA GLU A 381 0.14 9.70 -7.90
C GLU A 381 1.52 9.63 -8.57
N GLU A 382 2.47 10.47 -8.16
CA GLU A 382 3.84 10.47 -8.70
C GLU A 382 4.64 9.23 -8.29
N HIS A 383 4.30 8.63 -7.14
CA HIS A 383 4.91 7.39 -6.68
C HIS A 383 4.60 6.21 -7.63
N PHE A 384 3.43 6.19 -8.30
CA PHE A 384 3.11 5.15 -9.29
C PHE A 384 4.06 5.14 -10.47
N SER A 385 4.45 6.31 -10.96
CA SER A 385 5.46 6.43 -12.03
C SER A 385 6.81 5.83 -11.60
N LYS A 386 7.20 6.05 -10.33
CA LYS A 386 8.46 5.47 -9.79
C LYS A 386 8.40 3.95 -9.67
N VAL A 387 7.29 3.41 -9.18
CA VAL A 387 7.08 1.95 -9.11
C VAL A 387 7.09 1.34 -10.52
N ALA A 388 6.38 1.95 -11.48
CA ALA A 388 6.36 1.48 -12.85
C ALA A 388 7.76 1.45 -13.48
N LYS A 389 8.55 2.50 -13.27
CA LYS A 389 9.95 2.57 -13.75
C LYS A 389 10.84 1.51 -13.11
N ALA A 390 10.71 1.28 -11.79
CA ALA A 390 11.45 0.21 -11.10
C ALA A 390 11.08 -1.17 -11.65
N PHE A 391 9.78 -1.45 -11.83
CA PHE A 391 9.34 -2.69 -12.44
C PHE A 391 9.88 -2.90 -13.85
N LEU A 392 9.82 -1.88 -14.72
CA LEU A 392 10.36 -1.95 -16.08
C LEU A 392 11.87 -2.16 -16.09
N HIS A 393 12.60 -1.51 -15.17
CA HIS A 393 14.02 -1.76 -14.95
C HIS A 393 14.29 -3.23 -14.64
N TYR A 394 13.56 -3.83 -13.70
CA TYR A 394 13.70 -5.23 -13.33
C TYR A 394 13.30 -6.18 -14.48
N VAL A 395 12.27 -5.84 -15.27
CA VAL A 395 11.91 -6.63 -16.46
C VAL A 395 13.05 -6.64 -17.49
N HIS A 396 13.71 -5.48 -17.67
CA HIS A 396 14.77 -5.34 -18.65
C HIS A 396 16.10 -5.99 -18.19
N ASN A 397 16.49 -5.71 -16.95
CA ASN A 397 17.82 -6.10 -16.44
C ASN A 397 17.85 -7.44 -15.72
N GLN A 398 16.70 -7.96 -15.30
CA GLN A 398 16.58 -9.22 -14.53
C GLN A 398 17.38 -9.19 -13.22
N ASP A 399 17.45 -8.01 -12.57
CA ASP A 399 18.23 -7.71 -11.38
C ASP A 399 17.37 -7.37 -10.15
N MET A 400 16.11 -7.80 -10.15
CA MET A 400 15.24 -7.61 -8.97
C MET A 400 15.86 -8.28 -7.74
N PRO A 401 15.94 -7.58 -6.58
CA PRO A 401 16.51 -8.15 -5.38
C PRO A 401 15.84 -9.47 -4.96
N GLU A 402 16.61 -10.45 -4.55
CA GLU A 402 16.08 -11.77 -4.17
C GLU A 402 15.08 -11.71 -3.00
N TRP A 403 15.27 -10.78 -2.08
CA TRP A 403 14.37 -10.58 -0.94
C TRP A 403 12.98 -10.08 -1.32
N GLU A 404 12.78 -9.45 -2.48
CA GLU A 404 11.52 -8.77 -2.85
C GLU A 404 10.33 -9.75 -2.86
N ASN A 405 10.50 -10.91 -3.50
CA ASN A 405 9.43 -11.92 -3.59
C ASN A 405 9.11 -12.53 -2.22
N GLU A 406 10.13 -12.90 -1.44
CA GLU A 406 9.96 -13.52 -0.12
C GLU A 406 9.32 -12.53 0.87
N ASN A 407 9.74 -11.26 0.86
CA ASN A 407 9.15 -10.22 1.71
C ASN A 407 7.70 -9.89 1.30
N THR A 408 7.38 -9.98 0.01
CA THR A 408 5.99 -9.89 -0.46
C THR A 408 5.16 -11.07 0.04
N LEU A 409 5.68 -12.30 -0.05
CA LEU A 409 4.99 -13.47 0.51
C LEU A 409 4.82 -13.37 2.03
N ALA A 410 5.85 -12.91 2.75
CA ALA A 410 5.76 -12.67 4.19
C ALA A 410 4.65 -11.65 4.55
N LYS A 411 4.53 -10.57 3.78
CA LYS A 411 3.46 -9.58 3.91
C LYS A 411 2.08 -10.20 3.78
N TYR A 412 1.83 -10.96 2.71
CA TYR A 412 0.52 -11.58 2.47
C TYR A 412 0.23 -12.76 3.40
N TYR A 413 1.24 -13.46 3.89
CA TYR A 413 1.08 -14.42 4.99
C TYR A 413 0.55 -13.74 6.25
N ILE A 414 1.15 -12.62 6.65
CA ILE A 414 0.73 -11.87 7.85
C ILE A 414 -0.72 -11.40 7.70
N THR A 415 -1.07 -10.74 6.60
CA THR A 415 -2.41 -10.18 6.41
C THR A 415 -3.49 -11.25 6.38
N THR A 416 -3.29 -12.31 5.60
CA THR A 416 -4.30 -13.38 5.43
C THR A 416 -4.45 -14.24 6.67
N THR A 417 -3.33 -14.51 7.39
CA THR A 417 -3.37 -15.21 8.68
C THR A 417 -4.08 -14.36 9.75
N ALA A 418 -3.83 -13.05 9.79
CA ALA A 418 -4.48 -12.15 10.72
C ALA A 418 -6.00 -12.05 10.47
N VAL A 419 -6.43 -11.99 9.20
CA VAL A 419 -7.87 -12.04 8.83
C VAL A 419 -8.51 -13.34 9.32
N GLU A 420 -7.86 -14.48 9.09
CA GLU A 420 -8.39 -15.78 9.54
C GLU A 420 -8.46 -15.86 11.08
N MET A 421 -7.44 -15.36 11.77
CA MET A 421 -7.38 -15.32 13.23
C MET A 421 -8.50 -14.43 13.79
N ALA A 422 -8.71 -13.24 13.23
CA ALA A 422 -9.77 -12.32 13.64
C ALA A 422 -11.16 -12.93 13.46
N LYS A 423 -11.41 -13.64 12.35
CA LYS A 423 -12.67 -14.37 12.10
C LYS A 423 -12.93 -15.49 13.12
N LYS A 424 -11.89 -16.17 13.60
CA LYS A 424 -11.98 -17.22 14.61
C LYS A 424 -12.20 -16.66 16.03
N GLY A 425 -11.63 -15.49 16.32
CA GLY A 425 -11.75 -14.84 17.64
C GLY A 425 -13.12 -14.21 17.93
N ASN A 426 -13.92 -13.97 16.91
CA ASN A 426 -15.29 -13.43 17.02
C ASN A 426 -16.38 -14.54 17.10
N LYS A 427 -15.99 -15.81 17.21
CA LYS A 427 -16.87 -16.93 17.52
C LYS A 427 -16.82 -17.22 19.00
#